data_faf4e684f27c1ffde1955d084e432525
#
_entry.id   faf4e684f27c1ffde1955d084e432525
#
_cell.length_a   1.000
_cell.length_b   1.000
_cell.length_c   1.000
_cell.angle_alpha   90.00
_cell.angle_beta   90.00
_cell.angle_gamma   90.00
#
_symmetry.space_group_name_H-M   'P 1'
#
loop_
_entity.id
_entity.type
_entity.pdbx_description
1 polymer ?
#
loop_
_entity_poly.entity_id
_entity_poly.type
_entity_poly.pdbx_seq_one_letter_code
_entity_poly.pdbx_strand_id
1 'polypeptide(L)'
;MPIISVVGSRQSGKTVTVETITRGLSKKGYRVATAKHIPEVDFTIDTKEKDTWKHAQAGAHIVFVVAPKEFTIIGKMDTAKLDIDFLVQQCENEVDVLILEGFRKLVAKNPLIPKIVTIKASTEFTETLKVFSPILAFEAPSDLKAGKLRIPVVDALKEPEKLVEIIDKRVGPIITKRRLAKDEMDVRLNERILPMNPFVQQYVRNVLLGILSELKTAEIKGDEGISIRIKKKG
;
A
#
# COMPACT_ATOMS: atom_id res chain seq x y z
N MET A 1 -2.22 -4.61 6.34
CA MET A 1 -2.67 -4.22 4.98
C MET A 1 -2.02 -5.13 3.96
N PRO A 2 -2.73 -5.66 2.93
CA PRO A 2 -2.11 -6.43 1.87
C PRO A 2 -1.24 -5.54 0.97
N ILE A 3 -0.14 -6.15 0.47
CA ILE A 3 0.83 -5.50 -0.41
C ILE A 3 0.99 -6.39 -1.64
N ILE A 4 1.01 -5.80 -2.81
CA ILE A 4 1.33 -6.44 -4.09
C ILE A 4 2.54 -5.72 -4.69
N SER A 5 3.47 -6.46 -5.27
CA SER A 5 4.59 -5.83 -5.97
C SER A 5 4.55 -6.15 -7.46
N VAL A 6 4.80 -5.15 -8.29
CA VAL A 6 5.02 -5.27 -9.72
C VAL A 6 6.50 -5.12 -9.98
N VAL A 7 7.13 -6.20 -10.45
CA VAL A 7 8.58 -6.28 -10.70
C VAL A 7 8.86 -6.76 -12.11
N GLY A 8 10.04 -6.46 -12.63
CA GLY A 8 10.47 -6.86 -13.97
C GLY A 8 11.66 -6.02 -14.42
N SER A 9 12.15 -6.30 -15.62
CA SER A 9 13.25 -5.58 -16.23
C SER A 9 12.86 -4.13 -16.60
N ARG A 10 13.84 -3.31 -16.97
CA ARG A 10 13.56 -1.94 -17.45
C ARG A 10 12.70 -2.01 -18.71
N GLN A 11 11.71 -1.11 -18.83
CA GLN A 11 10.78 -1.03 -19.96
C GLN A 11 9.98 -2.33 -20.22
N SER A 12 9.68 -3.11 -19.18
CA SER A 12 8.87 -4.34 -19.30
C SER A 12 7.37 -4.13 -19.02
N GLY A 13 6.86 -2.90 -19.06
CA GLY A 13 5.42 -2.64 -18.87
C GLY A 13 4.97 -2.45 -17.41
N LYS A 14 5.89 -2.40 -16.43
CA LYS A 14 5.52 -2.28 -14.99
C LYS A 14 4.53 -1.15 -14.71
N THR A 15 4.77 0.04 -15.23
CA THR A 15 3.92 1.21 -14.97
C THR A 15 2.51 1.00 -15.50
N VAL A 16 2.37 0.49 -16.74
CA VAL A 16 1.06 0.13 -17.32
C VAL A 16 0.36 -0.93 -16.49
N THR A 17 1.09 -1.92 -16.02
CA THR A 17 0.56 -2.96 -15.13
C THR A 17 0.05 -2.37 -13.81
N VAL A 18 0.82 -1.47 -13.18
CA VAL A 18 0.39 -0.76 -11.95
C VAL A 18 -0.85 0.07 -12.19
N GLU A 19 -0.92 0.82 -13.29
CA GLU A 19 -2.10 1.60 -13.69
C GLU A 19 -3.34 0.71 -13.86
N THR A 20 -3.19 -0.42 -14.57
CA THR A 20 -4.27 -1.39 -14.80
C THR A 20 -4.80 -1.95 -13.49
N ILE A 21 -3.90 -2.38 -12.59
CA ILE A 21 -4.27 -2.92 -11.28
C ILE A 21 -4.95 -1.84 -10.44
N THR A 22 -4.35 -0.66 -10.36
CA THR A 22 -4.89 0.47 -9.58
C THR A 22 -6.30 0.83 -10.03
N ARG A 23 -6.49 1.00 -11.34
CA ARG A 23 -7.81 1.33 -11.92
C ARG A 23 -8.84 0.23 -11.62
N GLY A 24 -8.46 -1.04 -11.79
CA GLY A 24 -9.37 -2.17 -11.57
C GLY A 24 -9.76 -2.33 -10.11
N LEU A 25 -8.82 -2.23 -9.18
CA LEU A 25 -9.09 -2.30 -7.74
C LEU A 25 -9.89 -1.10 -7.26
N SER A 26 -9.60 0.11 -7.75
CA SER A 26 -10.39 1.31 -7.42
C SER A 26 -11.84 1.21 -7.91
N LYS A 27 -12.08 0.64 -9.10
CA LYS A 27 -13.45 0.35 -9.59
C LYS A 27 -14.20 -0.64 -8.69
N LYS A 28 -13.50 -1.53 -7.99
CA LYS A 28 -14.07 -2.44 -6.98
C LYS A 28 -14.29 -1.78 -5.61
N GLY A 29 -14.01 -0.48 -5.47
CA GLY A 29 -14.20 0.27 -4.23
C GLY A 29 -13.07 0.09 -3.21
N TYR A 30 -11.89 -0.37 -3.64
CA TYR A 30 -10.71 -0.37 -2.78
C TYR A 30 -9.97 0.96 -2.86
N ARG A 31 -9.50 1.45 -1.72
CA ARG A 31 -8.59 2.59 -1.65
C ARG A 31 -7.17 2.08 -1.87
N VAL A 32 -6.54 2.53 -2.93
CA VAL A 32 -5.24 2.02 -3.39
C VAL A 32 -4.15 3.06 -3.16
N ALA A 33 -3.05 2.66 -2.52
CA ALA A 33 -1.79 3.41 -2.55
C ALA A 33 -0.83 2.76 -3.53
N THR A 34 0.03 3.59 -4.13
CA THR A 34 1.14 3.13 -4.96
C THR A 34 2.44 3.73 -4.48
N ALA A 35 3.52 2.95 -4.52
CA ALA A 35 4.87 3.45 -4.28
C ALA A 35 5.78 2.97 -5.41
N LYS A 36 6.66 3.87 -5.87
CA LYS A 36 7.60 3.58 -6.96
C LYS A 36 9.03 3.75 -6.48
N HIS A 37 9.85 2.72 -6.69
CA HIS A 37 11.29 2.81 -6.46
C HIS A 37 11.98 3.40 -7.68
N ILE A 38 12.71 4.48 -7.48
CA ILE A 38 13.51 5.18 -8.49
C ILE A 38 14.97 5.05 -8.07
N PRO A 39 15.82 4.35 -8.83
CA PRO A 39 17.21 4.09 -8.46
C PRO A 39 18.18 5.24 -8.76
N GLU A 40 17.74 6.24 -9.51
CA GLU A 40 18.55 7.38 -9.91
C GLU A 40 18.84 8.28 -8.69
N VAL A 41 20.14 8.49 -8.38
CA VAL A 41 20.60 9.22 -7.18
C VAL A 41 20.16 10.69 -7.18
N ASP A 42 20.22 11.34 -8.33
CA ASP A 42 19.91 12.76 -8.48
C ASP A 42 18.43 13.03 -8.81
N PHE A 43 17.58 12.00 -8.70
CA PHE A 43 16.16 12.17 -8.97
C PHE A 43 15.49 13.03 -7.91
N THR A 44 14.66 13.97 -8.35
CA THR A 44 13.69 14.67 -7.52
C THR A 44 12.37 14.80 -8.25
N ILE A 45 11.25 14.64 -7.54
CA ILE A 45 9.93 14.91 -8.06
C ILE A 45 9.64 16.41 -8.10
N ASP A 46 10.37 17.17 -7.28
CA ASP A 46 10.26 18.63 -7.21
C ASP A 46 10.92 19.29 -8.44
N THR A 47 10.35 20.40 -8.89
CA THR A 47 10.91 21.17 -10.00
C THR A 47 11.99 22.12 -9.47
N LYS A 48 13.20 22.02 -10.02
CA LYS A 48 14.31 22.93 -9.70
C LYS A 48 13.86 24.39 -9.83
N GLU A 49 14.36 25.24 -8.93
CA GLU A 49 14.10 26.69 -8.88
C GLU A 49 12.68 27.13 -8.46
N LYS A 50 11.75 26.20 -8.26
CA LYS A 50 10.46 26.50 -7.63
C LYS A 50 10.63 26.74 -6.12
N ASP A 51 9.65 27.37 -5.51
CA ASP A 51 9.73 27.78 -4.10
C ASP A 51 9.94 26.58 -3.16
N THR A 52 9.26 25.47 -3.40
CA THR A 52 9.43 24.21 -2.66
C THR A 52 10.86 23.68 -2.72
N TRP A 53 11.45 23.70 -3.92
CA TRP A 53 12.85 23.32 -4.11
C TRP A 53 13.79 24.26 -3.33
N LYS A 54 13.56 25.59 -3.36
CA LYS A 54 14.35 26.58 -2.61
C LYS A 54 14.25 26.34 -1.11
N HIS A 55 13.06 26.04 -0.58
CA HIS A 55 12.88 25.70 0.82
C HIS A 55 13.74 24.47 1.21
N ALA A 56 13.73 23.42 0.39
CA ALA A 56 14.55 22.24 0.63
C ALA A 56 16.05 22.54 0.55
N GLN A 57 16.49 23.38 -0.41
CA GLN A 57 17.90 23.82 -0.52
C GLN A 57 18.34 24.69 0.66
N ALA A 58 17.42 25.46 1.23
CA ALA A 58 17.67 26.28 2.42
C ALA A 58 17.79 25.46 3.72
N GLY A 59 17.58 24.11 3.65
CA GLY A 59 17.78 23.20 4.77
C GLY A 59 16.49 22.67 5.40
N ALA A 60 15.32 22.86 4.78
CA ALA A 60 14.10 22.22 5.27
C ALA A 60 14.18 20.70 5.10
N HIS A 61 14.02 19.95 6.21
CA HIS A 61 13.96 18.49 6.18
C HIS A 61 12.68 17.97 5.52
N ILE A 62 11.57 18.67 5.71
CA ILE A 62 10.25 18.33 5.15
C ILE A 62 9.65 19.61 4.57
N VAL A 63 9.12 19.52 3.37
CA VAL A 63 8.34 20.58 2.72
C VAL A 63 6.93 20.08 2.50
N PHE A 64 5.95 20.77 3.10
CA PHE A 64 4.53 20.52 2.85
C PHE A 64 4.04 21.44 1.73
N VAL A 65 3.32 20.87 0.77
CA VAL A 65 2.64 21.63 -0.28
C VAL A 65 1.14 21.39 -0.13
N VAL A 66 0.41 22.46 0.03
CA VAL A 66 -1.05 22.44 0.20
C VAL A 66 -1.69 23.21 -0.94
N ALA A 67 -2.42 22.51 -1.79
CA ALA A 67 -3.19 23.06 -2.88
C ALA A 67 -4.67 22.69 -2.71
N PRO A 68 -5.62 23.33 -3.42
CA PRO A 68 -7.06 23.08 -3.22
C PRO A 68 -7.50 21.62 -3.37
N LYS A 69 -6.76 20.81 -4.15
CA LYS A 69 -7.09 19.39 -4.44
C LYS A 69 -5.90 18.46 -4.30
N GLU A 70 -4.77 18.96 -3.76
CA GLU A 70 -3.54 18.18 -3.64
C GLU A 70 -2.80 18.53 -2.35
N PHE A 71 -2.35 17.49 -1.66
CA PHE A 71 -1.47 17.60 -0.51
C PHE A 71 -0.22 16.75 -0.78
N THR A 72 0.94 17.39 -0.78
CA THR A 72 2.23 16.72 -1.06
C THR A 72 3.18 16.91 0.11
N ILE A 73 3.92 15.86 0.44
CA ILE A 73 5.00 15.88 1.42
C ILE A 73 6.30 15.52 0.71
N ILE A 74 7.29 16.41 0.76
CA ILE A 74 8.62 16.18 0.21
C ILE A 74 9.59 16.08 1.39
N GLY A 75 10.04 14.86 1.71
CA GLY A 75 11.04 14.60 2.73
C GLY A 75 12.41 14.36 2.10
N LYS A 76 13.43 15.05 2.56
CA LYS A 76 14.84 14.81 2.17
C LYS A 76 15.48 13.90 3.21
N MET A 77 15.69 12.63 2.83
CA MET A 77 16.23 11.61 3.73
C MET A 77 17.07 10.60 2.96
N ASP A 78 17.96 9.92 3.66
CA ASP A 78 18.63 8.74 3.11
C ASP A 78 17.65 7.56 3.06
N THR A 79 17.24 7.19 1.85
CA THR A 79 16.30 6.08 1.62
C THR A 79 16.96 4.71 1.56
N ALA A 80 18.28 4.61 1.72
CA ALA A 80 19.01 3.33 1.68
C ALA A 80 18.58 2.36 2.80
N LYS A 81 18.10 2.90 3.92
CA LYS A 81 17.59 2.16 5.09
C LYS A 81 16.07 2.05 5.13
N LEU A 82 15.38 2.59 4.12
CA LEU A 82 13.93 2.56 4.06
C LEU A 82 13.46 1.12 3.84
N ASP A 83 12.58 0.65 4.71
CA ASP A 83 11.91 -0.63 4.60
C ASP A 83 10.45 -0.48 4.12
N ILE A 84 9.79 -1.60 3.95
CA ILE A 84 8.38 -1.61 3.51
C ILE A 84 7.45 -1.16 4.63
N ASP A 85 7.81 -1.40 5.88
CA ASP A 85 7.00 -1.03 7.04
C ASP A 85 6.89 0.49 7.16
N PHE A 86 7.95 1.23 6.82
CA PHE A 86 7.87 2.68 6.73
C PHE A 86 6.78 3.14 5.73
N LEU A 87 6.72 2.54 4.53
CA LEU A 87 5.71 2.88 3.53
C LEU A 87 4.29 2.51 4.01
N VAL A 88 4.17 1.38 4.69
CA VAL A 88 2.90 0.93 5.28
C VAL A 88 2.39 1.95 6.30
N GLN A 89 3.26 2.37 7.24
CA GLN A 89 2.90 3.35 8.28
C GLN A 89 2.40 4.68 7.71
N GLN A 90 2.91 5.10 6.54
CA GLN A 90 2.46 6.35 5.89
C GLN A 90 1.03 6.29 5.37
N CYS A 91 0.48 5.10 5.10
CA CYS A 91 -0.80 4.99 4.39
C CYS A 91 -1.78 3.95 4.96
N GLU A 92 -1.40 3.12 5.93
CA GLU A 92 -2.23 1.98 6.36
C GLU A 92 -3.61 2.35 6.92
N ASN A 93 -3.78 3.55 7.43
CA ASN A 93 -5.06 4.01 7.95
C ASN A 93 -6.00 4.55 6.86
N GLU A 94 -5.43 4.98 5.74
CA GLU A 94 -6.14 5.65 4.66
C GLU A 94 -6.48 4.73 3.48
N VAL A 95 -5.75 3.61 3.33
CA VAL A 95 -5.88 2.75 2.16
C VAL A 95 -6.11 1.28 2.53
N ASP A 96 -6.61 0.53 1.56
CA ASP A 96 -6.92 -0.89 1.72
C ASP A 96 -5.80 -1.79 1.20
N VAL A 97 -5.05 -1.34 0.19
CA VAL A 97 -3.97 -2.08 -0.46
C VAL A 97 -2.84 -1.17 -0.92
N LEU A 98 -1.60 -1.64 -0.80
CA LEU A 98 -0.41 -0.95 -1.30
C LEU A 98 0.16 -1.73 -2.49
N ILE A 99 0.41 -1.03 -3.60
CA ILE A 99 1.07 -1.57 -4.80
C ILE A 99 2.47 -0.98 -4.89
N LEU A 100 3.49 -1.83 -4.95
CA LEU A 100 4.88 -1.45 -5.07
C LEU A 100 5.35 -1.64 -6.51
N GLU A 101 5.81 -0.57 -7.17
CA GLU A 101 6.49 -0.65 -8.45
C GLU A 101 8.01 -0.73 -8.26
N GLY A 102 8.61 -1.87 -8.58
CA GLY A 102 10.03 -2.10 -8.38
C GLY A 102 10.36 -2.64 -6.99
N PHE A 103 11.17 -1.95 -6.19
CA PHE A 103 11.63 -2.38 -4.86
C PHE A 103 12.26 -3.79 -4.84
N ARG A 104 12.88 -4.21 -5.95
CA ARG A 104 13.36 -5.58 -6.19
C ARG A 104 14.13 -6.16 -5.01
N LYS A 105 15.04 -5.37 -4.40
CA LYS A 105 15.87 -5.83 -3.27
C LYS A 105 15.03 -6.19 -2.04
N LEU A 106 13.97 -5.44 -1.76
CA LEU A 106 13.13 -5.61 -0.58
C LEU A 106 12.07 -6.71 -0.76
N VAL A 107 11.57 -6.89 -2.00
CA VAL A 107 10.42 -7.77 -2.23
C VAL A 107 10.80 -9.14 -2.79
N ALA A 108 11.95 -9.32 -3.44
CA ALA A 108 12.25 -10.48 -4.28
C ALA A 108 11.88 -11.83 -3.66
N LYS A 109 12.29 -12.10 -2.44
CA LYS A 109 12.03 -13.36 -1.70
C LYS A 109 11.11 -13.18 -0.50
N ASN A 110 10.50 -12.01 -0.31
CA ASN A 110 9.58 -11.78 0.80
C ASN A 110 8.30 -12.61 0.60
N PRO A 111 8.00 -13.61 1.48
CA PRO A 111 6.87 -14.51 1.29
C PRO A 111 5.51 -13.85 1.49
N LEU A 112 5.46 -12.73 2.19
CA LEU A 112 4.23 -11.99 2.48
C LEU A 112 3.78 -11.10 1.33
N ILE A 113 4.68 -10.80 0.38
CA ILE A 113 4.41 -9.91 -0.73
C ILE A 113 4.36 -10.70 -2.03
N PRO A 114 3.19 -11.03 -2.56
CA PRO A 114 3.07 -11.66 -3.88
C PRO A 114 3.45 -10.68 -4.99
N LYS A 115 4.06 -11.21 -6.05
CA LYS A 115 4.59 -10.46 -7.18
C LYS A 115 3.78 -10.68 -8.44
N ILE A 116 3.53 -9.61 -9.17
CA ILE A 116 3.25 -9.64 -10.60
C ILE A 116 4.57 -9.37 -11.28
N VAL A 117 5.02 -10.30 -12.10
CA VAL A 117 6.32 -10.20 -12.80
C VAL A 117 6.07 -9.87 -14.25
N THR A 118 6.51 -8.68 -14.68
CA THR A 118 6.36 -8.24 -16.07
C THR A 118 7.49 -8.81 -16.92
N ILE A 119 7.12 -9.44 -18.05
CA ILE A 119 7.98 -10.19 -18.95
C ILE A 119 7.94 -9.56 -20.34
N LYS A 120 9.08 -9.35 -20.95
CA LYS A 120 9.20 -8.85 -22.34
C LYS A 120 9.86 -9.83 -23.32
N ALA A 121 10.44 -10.93 -22.80
CA ALA A 121 11.04 -11.98 -23.61
C ALA A 121 10.81 -13.35 -22.96
N SER A 122 10.61 -14.38 -23.79
CA SER A 122 10.28 -15.74 -23.30
C SER A 122 11.34 -16.34 -22.37
N THR A 123 12.60 -15.95 -22.49
CA THR A 123 13.71 -16.38 -21.62
C THR A 123 13.56 -15.87 -20.17
N GLU A 124 12.94 -14.71 -19.99
CA GLU A 124 12.77 -14.10 -18.68
C GLU A 124 11.84 -14.89 -17.74
N PHE A 125 10.93 -15.73 -18.27
CA PHE A 125 10.06 -16.56 -17.43
C PHE A 125 10.87 -17.47 -16.50
N THR A 126 11.86 -18.19 -17.03
CA THR A 126 12.69 -19.10 -16.22
C THR A 126 13.65 -18.36 -15.31
N GLU A 127 14.22 -17.25 -15.77
CA GLU A 127 15.16 -16.44 -15.00
C GLU A 127 14.48 -15.82 -13.77
N THR A 128 13.27 -15.26 -13.96
CA THR A 128 12.54 -14.58 -12.91
C THR A 128 12.01 -15.54 -11.84
N LEU A 129 11.70 -16.79 -12.17
CA LEU A 129 11.36 -17.84 -11.20
C LEU A 129 12.47 -18.09 -10.17
N LYS A 130 13.74 -17.93 -10.57
CA LYS A 130 14.88 -18.06 -9.65
C LYS A 130 15.02 -16.86 -8.70
N VAL A 131 14.56 -15.70 -9.15
CA VAL A 131 14.73 -14.42 -8.45
C VAL A 131 13.56 -14.10 -7.54
N PHE A 132 12.32 -14.28 -8.00
CA PHE A 132 11.13 -13.84 -7.31
C PHE A 132 10.32 -14.99 -6.72
N SER A 133 9.81 -14.79 -5.52
CA SER A 133 8.92 -15.74 -4.82
C SER A 133 8.15 -15.01 -3.71
N PRO A 134 6.83 -15.25 -3.53
CA PRO A 134 5.93 -15.94 -4.44
C PRO A 134 5.56 -15.08 -5.66
N ILE A 135 5.37 -15.70 -6.81
CA ILE A 135 4.82 -15.06 -8.02
C ILE A 135 3.34 -15.38 -8.11
N LEU A 136 2.50 -14.36 -8.19
CA LEU A 136 1.05 -14.50 -8.30
C LEU A 136 0.61 -14.67 -9.75
N ALA A 137 1.20 -13.87 -10.64
CA ALA A 137 1.02 -13.98 -12.08
C ALA A 137 2.23 -13.40 -12.83
N PHE A 138 2.41 -13.83 -14.06
CA PHE A 138 3.24 -13.13 -15.03
C PHE A 138 2.35 -12.18 -15.85
N GLU A 139 2.83 -10.97 -16.06
CA GLU A 139 2.29 -10.08 -17.06
C GLU A 139 3.19 -10.13 -18.28
N ALA A 140 2.62 -10.43 -19.42
CA ALA A 140 3.36 -10.55 -20.68
C ALA A 140 2.44 -10.33 -21.88
N PRO A 141 2.97 -9.80 -23.00
CA PRO A 141 2.26 -9.80 -24.28
C PRO A 141 1.78 -11.20 -24.66
N SER A 142 0.56 -11.30 -25.19
CA SER A 142 -0.11 -12.59 -25.47
C SER A 142 0.58 -13.46 -26.54
N ASP A 143 1.50 -12.91 -27.31
CA ASP A 143 2.32 -13.61 -28.31
C ASP A 143 3.57 -14.30 -27.71
N LEU A 144 3.92 -13.98 -26.46
CA LEU A 144 5.05 -14.61 -25.80
C LEU A 144 4.71 -16.03 -25.31
N LYS A 145 5.54 -17.00 -25.70
CA LYS A 145 5.39 -18.39 -25.29
C LYS A 145 5.96 -18.60 -23.89
N ALA A 146 5.08 -18.89 -22.94
CA ALA A 146 5.44 -19.13 -21.55
C ALA A 146 5.83 -20.59 -21.24
N GLY A 147 5.72 -21.52 -22.21
CA GLY A 147 5.92 -22.95 -21.97
C GLY A 147 4.89 -23.54 -21.01
N LYS A 148 5.26 -24.63 -20.31
CA LYS A 148 4.38 -25.30 -19.32
C LYS A 148 4.55 -24.66 -17.93
N LEU A 149 4.04 -23.44 -17.75
CA LEU A 149 4.02 -22.79 -16.44
C LEU A 149 2.72 -23.12 -15.68
N ARG A 150 2.84 -23.30 -14.36
CA ARG A 150 1.68 -23.42 -13.45
C ARG A 150 1.16 -22.06 -13.00
N ILE A 151 1.98 -21.02 -13.16
CA ILE A 151 1.64 -19.63 -12.77
C ILE A 151 0.88 -18.99 -13.93
N PRO A 152 -0.24 -18.32 -13.69
CA PRO A 152 -1.00 -17.61 -14.73
C PRO A 152 -0.13 -16.60 -15.49
N VAL A 153 -0.33 -16.52 -16.80
CA VAL A 153 0.23 -15.48 -17.67
C VAL A 153 -0.92 -14.68 -18.22
N VAL A 154 -0.84 -13.36 -18.10
CA VAL A 154 -1.91 -12.43 -18.45
C VAL A 154 -1.33 -11.24 -19.21
N ASP A 155 -1.97 -10.84 -20.28
CA ASP A 155 -1.69 -9.61 -21.00
C ASP A 155 -2.54 -8.49 -20.38
N ALA A 156 -1.92 -7.60 -19.60
CA ALA A 156 -2.62 -6.55 -18.87
C ALA A 156 -3.34 -5.55 -19.78
N LEU A 157 -2.94 -5.43 -21.04
CA LEU A 157 -3.59 -4.55 -22.02
C LEU A 157 -4.81 -5.20 -22.65
N LYS A 158 -4.78 -6.51 -22.88
CA LYS A 158 -5.85 -7.24 -23.54
C LYS A 158 -6.84 -7.90 -22.57
N GLU A 159 -6.36 -8.31 -21.40
CA GLU A 159 -7.15 -9.01 -20.37
C GLU A 159 -7.03 -8.31 -18.99
N PRO A 160 -7.25 -6.99 -18.89
CA PRO A 160 -7.06 -6.25 -17.63
C PRO A 160 -7.92 -6.79 -16.49
N GLU A 161 -9.16 -7.22 -16.79
CA GLU A 161 -10.08 -7.76 -15.78
C GLU A 161 -9.56 -9.06 -15.17
N LYS A 162 -8.94 -9.92 -15.97
CA LYS A 162 -8.36 -11.18 -15.51
C LYS A 162 -7.19 -10.96 -14.56
N LEU A 163 -6.32 -9.98 -14.85
CA LEU A 163 -5.25 -9.61 -13.94
C LEU A 163 -5.80 -9.10 -12.61
N VAL A 164 -6.79 -8.20 -12.66
CA VAL A 164 -7.44 -7.65 -11.48
C VAL A 164 -8.14 -8.74 -10.67
N GLU A 165 -8.80 -9.70 -11.32
CA GLU A 165 -9.47 -10.82 -10.64
C GLU A 165 -8.48 -11.71 -9.88
N ILE A 166 -7.34 -12.04 -10.49
CA ILE A 166 -6.27 -12.82 -9.84
C ILE A 166 -5.80 -12.11 -8.57
N ILE A 167 -5.61 -10.81 -8.63
CA ILE A 167 -5.17 -10.01 -7.49
C ILE A 167 -6.27 -9.92 -6.44
N ASP A 168 -7.51 -9.63 -6.84
CA ASP A 168 -8.65 -9.49 -5.94
C ASP A 168 -8.91 -10.78 -5.14
N LYS A 169 -8.83 -11.95 -5.77
CA LYS A 169 -8.89 -13.25 -5.08
C LYS A 169 -7.85 -13.37 -3.97
N ARG A 170 -6.70 -12.71 -4.10
CA ARG A 170 -5.62 -12.73 -3.10
C ARG A 170 -5.79 -11.69 -2.02
N VAL A 171 -6.16 -10.45 -2.38
CA VAL A 171 -6.20 -9.33 -1.44
C VAL A 171 -7.58 -9.11 -0.82
N GLY A 172 -8.65 -9.39 -1.55
CA GLY A 172 -10.04 -9.13 -1.14
C GLY A 172 -10.41 -9.74 0.22
N PRO A 173 -10.15 -11.03 0.48
CA PRO A 173 -10.44 -11.62 1.78
C PRO A 173 -9.69 -10.92 2.93
N ILE A 174 -8.45 -10.49 2.69
CA ILE A 174 -7.64 -9.78 3.70
C ILE A 174 -8.21 -8.39 3.96
N ILE A 175 -8.61 -7.67 2.89
CA ILE A 175 -9.22 -6.34 2.98
C ILE A 175 -10.55 -6.43 3.72
N THR A 176 -11.41 -7.38 3.36
CA THR A 176 -12.71 -7.59 4.02
C THR A 176 -12.52 -7.86 5.51
N LYS A 177 -11.64 -8.79 5.87
CA LYS A 177 -11.33 -9.09 7.27
C LYS A 177 -10.81 -7.85 7.99
N ARG A 178 -9.95 -7.06 7.36
CA ARG A 178 -9.39 -5.84 7.95
C ARG A 178 -10.45 -4.73 8.11
N ARG A 179 -11.34 -4.56 7.14
CA ARG A 179 -12.46 -3.61 7.25
C ARG A 179 -13.39 -3.99 8.40
N LEU A 180 -13.74 -5.28 8.52
CA LEU A 180 -14.52 -5.79 9.65
C LEU A 180 -13.80 -5.59 10.99
N ALA A 181 -12.47 -5.78 11.03
CA ALA A 181 -11.67 -5.55 12.24
C ALA A 181 -11.46 -4.06 12.56
N LYS A 182 -11.63 -3.15 11.59
CA LYS A 182 -11.63 -1.69 11.86
C LYS A 182 -12.89 -1.23 12.61
N ASP A 183 -13.98 -2.00 12.54
CA ASP A 183 -15.14 -1.81 13.40
C ASP A 183 -14.90 -2.32 14.84
N GLU A 184 -13.76 -2.98 15.10
CA GLU A 184 -13.31 -3.39 16.42
C GLU A 184 -12.49 -2.27 17.08
N MET A 185 -12.62 -2.20 18.41
CA MET A 185 -11.95 -1.17 19.20
C MET A 185 -10.48 -1.52 19.46
N ASP A 186 -9.56 -0.65 19.08
CA ASP A 186 -8.15 -0.72 19.45
C ASP A 186 -7.88 0.06 20.73
N VAL A 187 -7.46 -0.63 21.80
CA VAL A 187 -6.90 0.01 23.00
C VAL A 187 -5.38 -0.08 22.92
N ARG A 188 -4.70 1.05 23.06
CA ARG A 188 -3.22 1.10 23.03
C ARG A 188 -2.67 1.59 24.37
N LEU A 189 -1.66 0.90 24.88
CA LEU A 189 -0.87 1.30 26.01
C LEU A 189 0.58 1.48 25.55
N ASN A 190 1.14 2.69 25.70
CA ASN A 190 2.47 3.03 25.19
C ASN A 190 2.65 2.63 23.69
N GLU A 191 1.66 3.01 22.86
CA GLU A 191 1.60 2.73 21.42
C GLU A 191 1.48 1.24 21.03
N ARG A 192 1.50 0.32 21.98
CA ARG A 192 1.27 -1.10 21.74
C ARG A 192 -0.22 -1.42 21.85
N ILE A 193 -0.75 -2.13 20.85
CA ILE A 193 -2.12 -2.63 20.89
C ILE A 193 -2.23 -3.65 22.02
N LEU A 194 -3.21 -3.45 22.92
CA LEU A 194 -3.56 -4.43 23.92
C LEU A 194 -4.47 -5.50 23.29
N PRO A 195 -4.05 -6.78 23.28
CA PRO A 195 -4.91 -7.84 22.80
C PRO A 195 -6.12 -7.98 23.71
N MET A 196 -7.32 -7.79 23.16
CA MET A 196 -8.58 -7.97 23.85
C MET A 196 -9.43 -8.99 23.11
N ASN A 197 -10.10 -9.87 23.83
CA ASN A 197 -11.10 -10.73 23.19
C ASN A 197 -12.36 -9.91 22.80
N PRO A 198 -13.20 -10.41 21.88
CA PRO A 198 -14.37 -9.67 21.39
C PRO A 198 -15.35 -9.21 22.48
N PHE A 199 -15.50 -9.99 23.55
CA PHE A 199 -16.36 -9.62 24.69
C PHE A 199 -15.83 -8.37 25.41
N VAL A 200 -14.52 -8.34 25.71
CA VAL A 200 -13.88 -7.20 26.38
C VAL A 200 -13.94 -5.96 25.48
N GLN A 201 -13.69 -6.11 24.18
CA GLN A 201 -13.81 -5.01 23.21
C GLN A 201 -15.21 -4.43 23.20
N GLN A 202 -16.25 -5.27 23.11
CA GLN A 202 -17.64 -4.84 23.12
C GLN A 202 -18.02 -4.16 24.43
N TYR A 203 -17.56 -4.69 25.57
CA TYR A 203 -17.83 -4.11 26.89
C TYR A 203 -17.22 -2.72 27.03
N VAL A 204 -15.92 -2.56 26.70
CA VAL A 204 -15.22 -1.27 26.77
C VAL A 204 -15.83 -0.26 25.81
N ARG A 205 -16.20 -0.69 24.59
CA ARG A 205 -16.91 0.15 23.61
C ARG A 205 -18.21 0.68 24.18
N ASN A 206 -19.04 -0.18 24.75
CA ASN A 206 -20.34 0.23 25.30
C ASN A 206 -20.19 1.21 26.47
N VAL A 207 -19.21 0.99 27.33
CA VAL A 207 -18.92 1.90 28.45
C VAL A 207 -18.48 3.27 27.93
N LEU A 208 -17.58 3.32 26.93
CA LEU A 208 -17.12 4.57 26.36
C LEU A 208 -18.22 5.31 25.62
N LEU A 209 -19.04 4.61 24.83
CA LEU A 209 -20.17 5.21 24.14
C LEU A 209 -21.20 5.75 25.14
N GLY A 210 -21.47 5.03 26.24
CA GLY A 210 -22.35 5.49 27.31
C GLY A 210 -21.83 6.77 27.98
N ILE A 211 -20.54 6.86 28.26
CA ILE A 211 -19.93 8.09 28.84
C ILE A 211 -20.02 9.26 27.84
N LEU A 212 -19.73 9.02 26.56
CA LEU A 212 -19.72 10.05 25.54
C LEU A 212 -21.12 10.53 25.18
N SER A 213 -22.14 9.67 25.24
CA SER A 213 -23.54 10.08 24.98
C SER A 213 -24.09 11.07 26.00
N GLU A 214 -23.53 11.12 27.20
CA GLU A 214 -23.90 12.08 28.24
C GLU A 214 -23.19 13.45 28.07
N LEU A 215 -22.25 13.56 27.15
CA LEU A 215 -21.58 14.82 26.86
C LEU A 215 -22.45 15.68 25.93
N LYS A 216 -22.94 16.81 26.44
CA LYS A 216 -23.87 17.76 25.73
C LYS A 216 -23.34 18.28 24.37
N THR A 217 -22.07 18.05 24.04
CA THR A 217 -21.40 18.52 22.83
C THR A 217 -21.09 17.39 21.82
N ALA A 218 -21.41 16.15 22.16
CA ALA A 218 -21.13 15.01 21.30
C ALA A 218 -22.42 14.49 20.63
N GLU A 219 -22.62 14.80 19.36
CA GLU A 219 -23.61 14.11 18.53
C GLU A 219 -22.96 12.80 18.03
N ILE A 220 -23.32 11.67 18.62
CA ILE A 220 -22.82 10.36 18.21
C ILE A 220 -23.80 9.74 17.22
N LYS A 221 -23.40 9.61 15.96
CA LYS A 221 -24.19 9.03 14.85
C LYS A 221 -23.91 7.53 14.63
N GLY A 222 -22.87 7.00 15.29
CA GLY A 222 -22.54 5.56 15.29
C GLY A 222 -21.44 5.13 14.31
N ASP A 223 -20.94 6.04 13.48
CA ASP A 223 -19.85 5.81 12.53
C ASP A 223 -18.57 6.57 12.86
N GLU A 224 -18.53 7.24 14.02
CA GLU A 224 -17.38 8.02 14.44
C GLU A 224 -16.24 7.14 14.97
N GLY A 225 -15.01 7.56 14.66
CA GLY A 225 -13.82 7.06 15.34
C GLY A 225 -13.60 7.79 16.67
N ILE A 226 -13.58 7.03 17.78
CA ILE A 226 -13.28 7.56 19.12
C ILE A 226 -11.82 7.33 19.44
N SER A 227 -11.08 8.40 19.79
CA SER A 227 -9.70 8.33 20.29
C SER A 227 -9.61 8.87 21.70
N ILE A 228 -9.13 8.05 22.65
CA ILE A 228 -8.90 8.45 24.04
C ILE A 228 -7.40 8.39 24.32
N ARG A 229 -6.81 9.50 24.73
CA ARG A 229 -5.41 9.58 25.13
C ARG A 229 -5.30 9.93 26.61
N ILE A 230 -4.80 8.98 27.42
CA ILE A 230 -4.47 9.20 28.81
C ILE A 230 -2.99 9.60 28.91
N LYS A 231 -2.71 10.83 29.33
CA LYS A 231 -1.34 11.27 29.60
C LYS A 231 -0.98 10.95 31.03
N LYS A 232 0.20 10.36 31.25
CA LYS A 232 0.77 10.24 32.60
C LYS A 232 1.04 11.66 33.10
N LYS A 233 0.51 12.03 34.26
CA LYS A 233 1.01 13.23 34.97
C LYS A 233 2.45 12.94 35.38
N GLY A 234 3.39 13.75 34.90
CA GLY A 234 4.75 13.75 35.39
C GLY A 234 4.82 14.14 36.86
#